data_27b99bbc2b8123fbbe266303a90a7c5c
#
_entry.id   27b99bbc2b8123fbbe266303a90a7c5c
#
_cell.length_a   1.000
_cell.length_b   1.000
_cell.length_c   1.000
_cell.angle_alpha   90.00
_cell.angle_beta   90.00
_cell.angle_gamma   90.00
#
_symmetry.space_group_name_H-M   'P 1'
#
loop_
_entity.id
_entity.type
_entity.pdbx_description
1 polymer ?
#
loop_
_entity_poly.entity_id
_entity_poly.type
_entity_poly.pdbx_seq_one_letter_code
_entity_poly.pdbx_strand_id
1 'polypeptide(L)'
;MLRDFQNTIPLISKIYFKDSHNVPAHGFDGVQVTITGDKKKLWLGESKLYKTGDAGVRDLAEDIKKHVNADYLRREFSLISKKLPESIPEIEYWRSLMDEHQKLDVIFSNIVIPMVCTYNSDLFKNHCEESNKYFEDFISECTALCKTFDKLKGNVSTEVILM
;
A
#
# COMPACT_ATOMS: atom_id res chain seq x y z
N MET A 1 -11.13 5.34 0.37
CA MET A 1 -9.99 5.97 -0.32
C MET A 1 -9.60 5.21 -1.58
N LEU A 2 -8.93 4.05 -1.56
CA LEU A 2 -8.56 3.33 -2.79
C LEU A 2 -9.76 3.03 -3.69
N ARG A 3 -10.86 2.52 -3.12
CA ARG A 3 -12.09 2.25 -3.88
C ARG A 3 -12.63 3.51 -4.58
N ASP A 4 -12.61 4.64 -3.90
CA ASP A 4 -13.26 5.85 -4.40
C ASP A 4 -12.37 6.63 -5.38
N PHE A 5 -11.04 6.59 -5.20
CA PHE A 5 -10.09 7.30 -6.06
C PHE A 5 -9.45 6.44 -7.16
N GLN A 6 -9.38 5.12 -6.95
CA GLN A 6 -8.71 4.20 -7.87
C GLN A 6 -9.65 3.12 -8.43
N ASN A 7 -10.95 3.17 -8.09
CA ASN A 7 -11.97 2.18 -8.51
C ASN A 7 -11.55 0.73 -8.22
N THR A 8 -10.88 0.50 -7.08
CA THR A 8 -10.43 -0.82 -6.70
C THR A 8 -11.57 -1.66 -6.14
N ILE A 9 -11.49 -2.97 -6.35
CA ILE A 9 -12.39 -3.98 -5.76
C ILE A 9 -11.68 -4.56 -4.54
N PRO A 10 -12.21 -4.37 -3.31
CA PRO A 10 -11.62 -4.94 -2.11
C PRO A 10 -11.73 -6.46 -2.11
N LEU A 11 -10.66 -7.16 -1.75
CA LEU A 11 -10.62 -8.62 -1.62
C LEU A 11 -10.55 -9.04 -0.16
N ILE A 12 -9.51 -8.58 0.54
CA ILE A 12 -9.19 -8.99 1.90
C ILE A 12 -8.72 -7.77 2.69
N SER A 13 -9.10 -7.69 3.95
CA SER A 13 -8.57 -6.73 4.92
C SER A 13 -7.77 -7.46 6.00
N LYS A 14 -6.85 -6.78 6.64
CA LYS A 14 -5.95 -7.30 7.69
C LYS A 14 -6.66 -8.07 8.80
N ILE A 15 -7.91 -7.71 9.11
CA ILE A 15 -8.69 -8.38 10.14
C ILE A 15 -8.92 -9.87 9.86
N TYR A 16 -8.90 -10.28 8.59
CA TYR A 16 -9.04 -11.68 8.18
C TYR A 16 -7.76 -12.51 8.37
N PHE A 17 -6.62 -11.87 8.65
CA PHE A 17 -5.35 -12.55 8.92
C PHE A 17 -5.11 -12.82 10.40
N LYS A 18 -6.03 -12.43 11.29
CA LYS A 18 -5.97 -12.76 12.71
C LYS A 18 -6.38 -14.22 12.93
N ASP A 19 -5.40 -15.09 12.99
CA ASP A 19 -5.62 -16.53 13.26
C ASP A 19 -5.58 -16.87 14.77
N SER A 20 -5.20 -15.93 15.65
CA SER A 20 -5.20 -16.13 17.10
C SER A 20 -5.29 -14.83 17.90
N HIS A 21 -5.79 -14.95 19.15
CA HIS A 21 -5.85 -13.85 20.12
C HIS A 21 -4.42 -13.40 20.50
N ASN A 22 -4.20 -12.09 20.51
CA ASN A 22 -2.94 -11.45 20.93
C ASN A 22 -1.71 -11.63 20.02
N VAL A 23 -1.85 -12.17 18.82
CA VAL A 23 -0.78 -12.15 17.82
C VAL A 23 -1.01 -10.96 16.89
N PRO A 24 -0.02 -10.08 16.67
CA PRO A 24 -0.13 -9.03 15.66
C PRO A 24 -0.41 -9.66 14.29
N ALA A 25 -1.42 -9.19 13.60
CA ALA A 25 -1.61 -9.60 12.22
C ALA A 25 -0.44 -9.06 11.39
N HIS A 26 0.35 -9.95 10.83
CA HIS A 26 1.38 -9.62 9.85
C HIS A 26 0.75 -9.53 8.46
N GLY A 27 1.42 -8.85 7.53
CA GLY A 27 0.99 -8.74 6.15
C GLY A 27 0.43 -7.36 5.80
N PHE A 28 -0.05 -7.23 4.57
CA PHE A 28 -0.62 -5.99 4.06
C PHE A 28 -1.93 -5.65 4.78
N ASP A 29 -2.18 -4.36 5.02
CA ASP A 29 -3.40 -3.87 5.68
C ASP A 29 -4.65 -4.10 4.82
N GLY A 30 -4.50 -4.12 3.51
CA GLY A 30 -5.58 -4.38 2.58
C GLY A 30 -5.11 -4.91 1.25
N VAL A 31 -5.87 -5.86 0.70
CA VAL A 31 -5.65 -6.43 -0.62
C VAL A 31 -6.84 -6.08 -1.49
N GLN A 32 -6.59 -5.45 -2.62
CA GLN A 32 -7.61 -5.01 -3.57
C GLN A 32 -7.14 -5.29 -5.00
N VAL A 33 -8.04 -5.22 -5.97
CA VAL A 33 -7.70 -5.39 -7.38
C VAL A 33 -8.33 -4.30 -8.23
N THR A 34 -7.71 -4.02 -9.38
CA THR A 34 -8.36 -3.30 -10.49
C THR A 34 -8.34 -4.16 -11.74
N ILE A 35 -9.44 -4.06 -12.51
CA ILE A 35 -9.60 -4.68 -13.81
C ILE A 35 -10.10 -3.59 -14.77
N THR A 36 -9.25 -3.21 -15.72
CA THR A 36 -9.58 -2.17 -16.72
C THR A 36 -9.21 -2.71 -18.10
N GLY A 37 -10.19 -3.27 -18.81
CA GLY A 37 -9.93 -4.03 -20.03
C GLY A 37 -8.97 -5.19 -19.74
N ASP A 38 -7.88 -5.27 -20.48
CA ASP A 38 -6.86 -6.32 -20.29
C ASP A 38 -5.87 -6.04 -19.16
N LYS A 39 -5.90 -4.82 -18.59
CA LYS A 39 -5.00 -4.43 -17.50
C LYS A 39 -5.57 -4.85 -16.16
N LYS A 40 -4.80 -5.68 -15.45
CA LYS A 40 -5.15 -6.19 -14.13
C LYS A 40 -4.04 -5.84 -13.17
N LYS A 41 -4.36 -5.24 -12.02
CA LYS A 41 -3.39 -4.88 -10.97
C LYS A 41 -3.87 -5.37 -9.62
N LEU A 42 -2.96 -5.97 -8.87
CA LEU A 42 -3.15 -6.32 -7.47
C LEU A 42 -2.60 -5.20 -6.59
N TRP A 43 -3.44 -4.67 -5.70
CA TRP A 43 -3.11 -3.57 -4.80
C TRP A 43 -2.86 -4.11 -3.40
N LEU A 44 -1.66 -3.90 -2.89
CA LEU A 44 -1.20 -4.38 -1.58
C LEU A 44 -0.97 -3.16 -0.68
N GLY A 45 -2.01 -2.76 0.05
CA GLY A 45 -2.02 -1.53 0.82
C GLY A 45 -1.34 -1.63 2.17
N GLU A 46 -0.60 -0.59 2.55
CA GLU A 46 -0.01 -0.39 3.87
C GLU A 46 -0.37 1.00 4.41
N SER A 47 -0.65 1.10 5.71
CA SER A 47 -1.03 2.36 6.34
C SER A 47 -0.32 2.55 7.66
N LYS A 48 0.07 3.78 7.95
CA LYS A 48 0.73 4.19 9.19
C LYS A 48 0.08 5.42 9.78
N LEU A 49 -0.04 5.44 11.11
CA LEU A 49 -0.49 6.59 11.88
C LEU A 49 0.63 7.06 12.80
N TYR A 50 1.14 8.25 12.57
CA TYR A 50 2.25 8.83 13.32
C TYR A 50 1.92 10.21 13.87
N LYS A 51 2.73 10.69 14.83
CA LYS A 51 2.64 12.06 15.32
C LYS A 51 3.18 13.07 14.30
N THR A 52 4.21 12.69 13.54
CA THR A 52 4.86 13.55 12.54
C THR A 52 4.96 12.83 11.20
N GLY A 53 4.83 13.59 10.10
CA GLY A 53 4.93 13.05 8.75
C GLY A 53 6.29 12.43 8.46
N ASP A 54 7.39 13.06 8.93
CA ASP A 54 8.75 12.56 8.71
C ASP A 54 8.96 11.15 9.33
N ALA A 55 8.49 10.93 10.55
CA ALA A 55 8.55 9.60 11.18
C ALA A 55 7.73 8.57 10.40
N GLY A 56 6.53 8.95 9.94
CA GLY A 56 5.65 8.06 9.16
C GLY A 56 6.25 7.66 7.82
N VAL A 57 6.77 8.59 7.05
CA VAL A 57 7.36 8.28 5.72
C VAL A 57 8.66 7.50 5.82
N ARG A 58 9.45 7.66 6.90
CA ARG A 58 10.64 6.85 7.15
C ARG A 58 10.27 5.39 7.43
N ASP A 59 9.29 5.15 8.28
CA ASP A 59 8.83 3.80 8.59
C ASP A 59 8.21 3.11 7.36
N LEU A 60 7.39 3.83 6.59
CA LEU A 60 6.86 3.33 5.32
C LEU A 60 7.96 2.98 4.32
N ALA A 61 9.03 3.80 4.23
CA ALA A 61 10.15 3.54 3.34
C ALA A 61 10.99 2.32 3.78
N GLU A 62 11.00 1.98 5.05
CA GLU A 62 11.60 0.73 5.52
C GLU A 62 10.69 -0.47 5.29
N ASP A 63 9.39 -0.30 5.48
CA ASP A 63 8.45 -1.38 5.24
C ASP A 63 8.38 -1.77 3.76
N ILE A 64 8.42 -0.81 2.83
CA ILE A 64 8.45 -1.18 1.40
C ILE A 64 9.64 -2.07 1.04
N LYS A 65 10.82 -1.85 1.63
CA LYS A 65 11.99 -2.70 1.41
C LYS A 65 11.77 -4.15 1.87
N LYS A 66 11.00 -4.33 2.94
CA LYS A 66 10.60 -5.66 3.43
C LYS A 66 9.56 -6.28 2.51
N HIS A 67 8.56 -5.50 2.12
CA HIS A 67 7.43 -5.95 1.30
C HIS A 67 7.82 -6.37 -0.13
N VAL A 68 8.86 -5.76 -0.70
CA VAL A 68 9.39 -6.18 -2.02
C VAL A 68 10.41 -7.31 -1.93
N ASN A 69 10.70 -7.82 -0.73
CA ASN A 69 11.52 -9.03 -0.58
C ASN A 69 10.76 -10.24 -1.14
N ALA A 70 11.42 -11.03 -1.99
CA ALA A 70 10.79 -12.15 -2.69
C ALA A 70 10.17 -13.19 -1.74
N ASP A 71 10.89 -13.57 -0.69
CA ASP A 71 10.43 -14.59 0.27
C ASP A 71 9.26 -14.08 1.11
N TYR A 72 9.28 -12.79 1.47
CA TYR A 72 8.17 -12.14 2.16
C TYR A 72 6.93 -12.14 1.28
N LEU A 73 7.06 -11.64 0.04
CA LEU A 73 5.95 -11.53 -0.89
C LEU A 73 5.31 -12.89 -1.22
N ARG A 74 6.11 -13.93 -1.42
CA ARG A 74 5.62 -15.28 -1.67
C ARG A 74 4.85 -15.86 -0.48
N ARG A 75 5.32 -15.63 0.75
CA ARG A 75 4.58 -16.03 1.96
C ARG A 75 3.23 -15.33 2.06
N GLU A 76 3.20 -14.00 1.84
CA GLU A 76 1.95 -13.24 1.84
C GLU A 76 1.00 -13.74 0.75
N PHE A 77 1.48 -13.99 -0.45
CA PHE A 77 0.66 -14.53 -1.54
C PHE A 77 0.08 -15.90 -1.23
N SER A 78 0.85 -16.78 -0.59
CA SER A 78 0.34 -18.08 -0.13
C SER A 78 -0.81 -17.93 0.89
N LEU A 79 -0.78 -16.90 1.74
CA LEU A 79 -1.86 -16.61 2.69
C LEU A 79 -3.07 -15.96 2.00
N ILE A 80 -2.83 -15.00 1.11
CA ILE A 80 -3.88 -14.29 0.37
C ILE A 80 -4.64 -15.24 -0.53
N SER A 81 -3.95 -16.07 -1.33
CA SER A 81 -4.56 -16.97 -2.30
C SER A 81 -5.55 -17.96 -1.68
N LYS A 82 -5.26 -18.42 -0.45
CA LYS A 82 -6.15 -19.33 0.31
C LYS A 82 -7.43 -18.66 0.81
N LYS A 83 -7.46 -17.33 0.85
CA LYS A 83 -8.57 -16.54 1.40
C LYS A 83 -9.32 -15.75 0.32
N LEU A 84 -8.96 -15.92 -0.95
CA LEU A 84 -9.66 -15.25 -2.05
C LEU A 84 -11.10 -15.71 -2.13
N PRO A 85 -12.08 -14.80 -2.19
CA PRO A 85 -13.47 -15.17 -2.41
C PRO A 85 -13.68 -15.80 -3.79
N GLU A 86 -14.39 -16.91 -3.88
CA GLU A 86 -14.69 -17.57 -5.16
C GLU A 86 -15.49 -16.67 -6.13
N SER A 87 -16.19 -15.67 -5.60
CA SER A 87 -17.00 -14.73 -6.39
C SER A 87 -16.19 -13.59 -7.04
N ILE A 88 -14.89 -13.54 -6.81
CA ILE A 88 -14.06 -12.46 -7.37
C ILE A 88 -13.94 -12.61 -8.89
N PRO A 89 -14.08 -11.53 -9.67
CA PRO A 89 -13.81 -11.58 -11.09
C PRO A 89 -12.35 -12.00 -11.37
N GLU A 90 -12.17 -12.86 -12.36
CA GLU A 90 -10.85 -13.31 -12.82
C GLU A 90 -10.05 -14.09 -11.74
N ILE A 91 -10.71 -14.86 -10.91
CA ILE A 91 -10.08 -15.57 -9.78
C ILE A 91 -8.88 -16.42 -10.19
N GLU A 92 -8.96 -17.11 -11.31
CA GLU A 92 -7.88 -17.97 -11.80
C GLU A 92 -6.64 -17.16 -12.20
N TYR A 93 -6.83 -15.94 -12.74
CA TYR A 93 -5.73 -15.01 -12.98
C TYR A 93 -5.04 -14.61 -11.67
N TRP A 94 -5.80 -14.28 -10.63
CA TRP A 94 -5.22 -13.89 -9.35
C TRP A 94 -4.51 -15.06 -8.66
N ARG A 95 -5.07 -16.27 -8.74
CA ARG A 95 -4.41 -17.48 -8.25
C ARG A 95 -3.09 -17.74 -8.98
N SER A 96 -3.10 -17.61 -10.30
CA SER A 96 -1.88 -17.76 -11.12
C SER A 96 -0.82 -16.71 -10.83
N LEU A 97 -1.23 -15.43 -10.61
CA LEU A 97 -0.31 -14.35 -10.24
C LEU A 97 0.36 -14.61 -8.88
N MET A 98 -0.37 -15.24 -7.95
CA MET A 98 0.11 -15.54 -6.59
C MET A 98 0.73 -16.92 -6.45
N ASP A 99 0.87 -17.66 -7.55
CA ASP A 99 1.50 -18.99 -7.55
C ASP A 99 2.98 -18.90 -7.11
N GLU A 100 3.44 -19.86 -6.32
CA GLU A 100 4.79 -19.88 -5.77
C GLU A 100 5.89 -19.97 -6.84
N HIS A 101 5.56 -20.53 -8.02
CA HIS A 101 6.47 -20.65 -9.16
C HIS A 101 6.39 -19.47 -10.12
N GLN A 102 5.50 -18.48 -9.87
CA GLN A 102 5.38 -17.32 -10.74
C GLN A 102 6.67 -16.50 -10.73
N LYS A 103 7.06 -15.99 -11.88
CA LYS A 103 8.26 -15.16 -12.03
C LYS A 103 8.08 -13.82 -11.32
N LEU A 104 9.11 -13.37 -10.60
CA LEU A 104 9.06 -12.12 -9.83
C LEU A 104 8.86 -10.88 -10.70
N ASP A 105 9.41 -10.86 -11.91
CA ASP A 105 9.21 -9.75 -12.86
C ASP A 105 7.74 -9.62 -13.28
N VAL A 106 7.06 -10.76 -13.50
CA VAL A 106 5.61 -10.80 -13.76
C VAL A 106 4.84 -10.29 -12.55
N ILE A 107 5.18 -10.75 -11.35
CA ILE A 107 4.56 -10.28 -10.11
C ILE A 107 4.73 -8.76 -9.98
N PHE A 108 5.98 -8.26 -10.00
CA PHE A 108 6.27 -6.84 -9.81
C PHE A 108 5.64 -5.92 -10.86
N SER A 109 5.48 -6.40 -12.09
CA SER A 109 4.79 -5.62 -13.13
C SER A 109 3.26 -5.56 -12.95
N ASN A 110 2.69 -6.42 -12.12
CA ASN A 110 1.23 -6.52 -11.92
C ASN A 110 0.77 -6.14 -10.49
N ILE A 111 1.67 -5.72 -9.61
CA ILE A 111 1.30 -5.21 -8.28
C ILE A 111 1.47 -3.70 -8.20
N VAL A 112 0.68 -3.08 -7.31
CA VAL A 112 0.81 -1.69 -6.87
C VAL A 112 0.82 -1.68 -5.35
N ILE A 113 1.71 -0.95 -4.72
CA ILE A 113 1.79 -0.84 -3.27
C ILE A 113 1.45 0.59 -2.84
N PRO A 114 0.16 0.88 -2.56
CA PRO A 114 -0.23 2.15 -1.98
C PRO A 114 0.18 2.21 -0.51
N MET A 115 0.86 3.30 -0.14
CA MET A 115 1.33 3.56 1.21
C MET A 115 0.69 4.83 1.75
N VAL A 116 -0.09 4.70 2.82
CA VAL A 116 -0.81 5.82 3.43
C VAL A 116 -0.11 6.25 4.70
N CYS A 117 0.28 7.52 4.78
CA CYS A 117 0.81 8.15 5.98
C CYS A 117 -0.21 9.13 6.56
N THR A 118 -0.76 8.81 7.72
CA THR A 118 -1.61 9.74 8.47
C THR A 118 -0.81 10.31 9.64
N TYR A 119 -0.79 11.64 9.77
CA TYR A 119 -0.01 12.33 10.81
C TYR A 119 -0.67 13.66 11.22
N ASN A 120 -0.21 14.23 12.34
CA ASN A 120 -0.59 15.57 12.76
C ASN A 120 0.35 16.60 12.16
N SER A 121 -0.17 17.47 11.29
CA SER A 121 0.58 18.62 10.78
C SER A 121 0.43 19.83 11.71
N ASP A 122 1.54 20.54 11.96
CA ASP A 122 1.51 21.80 12.69
C ASP A 122 0.84 22.94 11.89
N LEU A 123 0.61 22.75 10.60
CA LEU A 123 -0.12 23.72 9.77
C LEU A 123 -1.52 24.01 10.32
N PHE A 124 -2.20 22.99 10.88
CA PHE A 124 -3.51 23.17 11.51
C PHE A 124 -3.49 24.08 12.75
N LYS A 125 -2.32 24.24 13.38
CA LYS A 125 -2.14 25.17 14.50
C LYS A 125 -1.76 26.58 14.04
N ASN A 126 -1.05 26.66 12.91
CA ASN A 126 -0.48 27.90 12.40
C ASN A 126 -1.44 28.69 11.49
N HIS A 127 -2.47 28.03 10.99
CA HIS A 127 -3.48 28.62 10.12
C HIS A 127 -4.88 28.47 10.74
N CYS A 128 -5.56 29.60 10.95
CA CYS A 128 -6.92 29.62 11.51
C CYS A 128 -8.00 29.38 10.43
N GLU A 129 -7.64 29.48 9.15
CA GLU A 129 -8.55 29.34 8.02
C GLU A 129 -7.83 28.77 6.80
N GLU A 130 -8.59 28.24 5.85
CA GLU A 130 -8.11 27.80 4.54
C GLU A 130 -7.81 29.01 3.66
N SER A 131 -6.54 29.41 3.62
CA SER A 131 -6.03 30.52 2.81
C SER A 131 -5.08 30.00 1.72
N ASN A 132 -4.78 30.83 0.72
CA ASN A 132 -3.77 30.49 -0.30
C ASN A 132 -2.43 30.14 0.36
N LYS A 133 -2.06 30.86 1.42
CA LYS A 133 -0.83 30.59 2.19
C LYS A 133 -0.87 29.20 2.86
N TYR A 134 -2.02 28.80 3.42
CA TYR A 134 -2.19 27.46 3.95
C TYR A 134 -1.97 26.38 2.88
N PHE A 135 -2.55 26.54 1.70
CA PHE A 135 -2.39 25.59 0.60
C PHE A 135 -0.95 25.50 0.08
N GLU A 136 -0.25 26.64 -0.04
CA GLU A 136 1.16 26.67 -0.42
C GLU A 136 2.04 25.94 0.60
N ASP A 137 1.85 26.18 1.89
CA ASP A 137 2.58 25.53 2.96
C ASP A 137 2.27 24.03 3.02
N PHE A 138 1.00 23.65 2.83
CA PHE A 138 0.59 22.25 2.77
C PHE A 138 1.22 21.49 1.59
N ILE A 139 1.20 22.07 0.40
CA ILE A 139 1.86 21.49 -0.79
C ILE A 139 3.37 21.35 -0.56
N SER A 140 4.00 22.35 0.06
CA SER A 140 5.41 22.33 0.41
C SER A 140 5.75 21.19 1.37
N GLU A 141 4.96 21.02 2.44
CA GLU A 141 5.12 19.95 3.42
C GLU A 141 4.97 18.57 2.76
N CYS A 142 3.88 18.35 2.02
CA CYS A 142 3.65 17.09 1.31
C CYS A 142 4.78 16.78 0.31
N THR A 143 5.24 17.78 -0.44
CA THR A 143 6.34 17.63 -1.39
C THR A 143 7.64 17.22 -0.70
N ALA A 144 7.95 17.80 0.46
CA ALA A 144 9.13 17.45 1.25
C ALA A 144 9.06 16.01 1.77
N LEU A 145 7.89 15.58 2.24
CA LEU A 145 7.65 14.21 2.70
C LEU A 145 7.78 13.20 1.56
N CYS A 146 7.21 13.48 0.38
CA CYS A 146 7.35 12.64 -0.80
C CYS A 146 8.83 12.50 -1.22
N LYS A 147 9.59 13.60 -1.26
CA LYS A 147 11.04 13.56 -1.56
C LYS A 147 11.82 12.73 -0.55
N THR A 148 11.49 12.84 0.74
CA THR A 148 12.10 12.05 1.80
C THR A 148 11.83 10.57 1.61
N PHE A 149 10.57 10.21 1.36
CA PHE A 149 10.15 8.83 1.08
C PHE A 149 10.89 8.26 -0.14
N ASP A 150 10.89 8.97 -1.27
CA ASP A 150 11.53 8.53 -2.51
C ASP A 150 13.02 8.29 -2.34
N LYS A 151 13.70 9.17 -1.61
CA LYS A 151 15.12 9.01 -1.28
C LYS A 151 15.37 7.77 -0.44
N LEU A 152 14.52 7.50 0.54
CA LEU A 152 14.70 6.42 1.51
C LEU A 152 14.28 5.05 0.97
N LYS A 153 13.19 4.98 0.19
CA LYS A 153 12.76 3.70 -0.40
C LYS A 153 13.76 3.15 -1.41
N GLY A 154 14.52 4.05 -2.09
CA GLY A 154 15.46 3.67 -3.13
C GLY A 154 14.76 3.12 -4.38
N ASN A 155 15.49 2.32 -5.17
CA ASN A 155 14.92 1.68 -6.36
C ASN A 155 14.16 0.42 -5.97
N VAL A 156 12.87 0.38 -6.27
CA VAL A 156 12.00 -0.79 -6.11
C VAL A 156 11.43 -1.19 -7.48
N SER A 157 11.26 -2.48 -7.69
CA SER A 157 10.86 -3.05 -8.99
C SER A 157 9.35 -2.99 -9.26
N THR A 158 8.58 -2.37 -8.38
CA THR A 158 7.13 -2.26 -8.49
C THR A 158 6.66 -0.83 -8.33
N GLU A 159 5.42 -0.56 -8.73
CA GLU A 159 4.78 0.73 -8.55
C GLU A 159 4.45 0.95 -7.06
N VAL A 160 4.94 2.05 -6.49
CA VAL A 160 4.66 2.47 -5.11
C VAL A 160 4.07 3.86 -5.13
N ILE A 161 2.93 4.03 -4.48
CA ILE A 161 2.20 5.31 -4.40
C ILE A 161 2.13 5.74 -2.95
N LEU A 162 2.72 6.88 -2.60
CA LEU A 162 2.56 7.51 -1.28
C LEU A 162 1.31 8.41 -1.31
N MET A 163 0.45 8.24 -0.31
CA MET A 163 -0.79 8.98 -0.10
C MET A 163 -0.86 9.58 1.30
#